data_b62c117f4f4901b9082e5a80f9496b68
#
_entry.id   b62c117f4f4901b9082e5a80f9496b68
#
_cell.length_a   1.000
_cell.length_b   1.000
_cell.length_c   1.000
_cell.angle_alpha   90.00
_cell.angle_beta   90.00
_cell.angle_gamma   90.00
#
_symmetry.space_group_name_H-M   'P 1'
#
loop_
_entity.id
_entity.type
_entity.pdbx_description
1 polymer ?
#
loop_
_entity_poly.entity_id
_entity_poly.type
_entity_poly.pdbx_seq_one_letter_code
_entity_poly.pdbx_strand_id
1 'polypeptide(L)'
;MKELSKRTKTFTDSVIRRMTRIANEYDAINLSQGFPDFDPPKEILNRLEQVAHEDYNQYAITWGAQNFRDALAKKQSKYMNLDLDSSKNIVVT
;
A
#
# COMPACT_ATOMS: atom_id res chain seq x y z
N MET A 1 -33.38 -10.21 -16.90
CA MET A 1 -32.24 -9.54 -16.24
C MET A 1 -32.17 -8.09 -16.73
N LYS A 2 -32.03 -7.10 -15.85
CA LYS A 2 -31.85 -5.70 -16.29
C LYS A 2 -30.50 -5.55 -16.96
N GLU A 3 -30.43 -4.88 -18.11
CA GLU A 3 -29.17 -4.58 -18.78
C GLU A 3 -28.29 -3.63 -17.94
N LEU A 4 -27.00 -3.89 -17.94
CA LEU A 4 -26.00 -3.00 -17.33
C LEU A 4 -25.87 -1.70 -18.13
N SER A 5 -25.39 -0.65 -17.50
CA SER A 5 -25.11 0.63 -18.14
C SER A 5 -24.20 0.45 -19.37
N LYS A 6 -24.44 1.22 -20.44
CA LYS A 6 -23.58 1.24 -21.65
C LYS A 6 -22.11 1.50 -21.32
N ARG A 7 -21.83 2.28 -20.26
CA ARG A 7 -20.47 2.56 -19.77
C ARG A 7 -19.72 1.31 -19.32
N THR A 8 -20.42 0.32 -18.74
CA THR A 8 -19.79 -0.90 -18.25
C THR A 8 -19.56 -1.95 -19.33
N LYS A 9 -20.19 -1.79 -20.52
CA LYS A 9 -20.02 -2.73 -21.64
C LYS A 9 -18.60 -2.71 -22.23
N THR A 10 -17.84 -1.62 -22.02
CA THR A 10 -16.47 -1.47 -22.51
C THR A 10 -15.42 -1.89 -21.48
N PHE A 11 -15.82 -2.21 -20.25
CA PHE A 11 -14.88 -2.64 -19.23
C PHE A 11 -14.45 -4.08 -19.51
N THR A 12 -13.17 -4.23 -19.77
CA THR A 12 -12.53 -5.53 -19.89
C THR A 12 -11.83 -5.89 -18.59
N ASP A 13 -11.56 -7.18 -18.39
CA ASP A 13 -10.75 -7.64 -17.28
C ASP A 13 -9.34 -6.98 -17.31
N SER A 14 -8.80 -6.72 -16.14
CA SER A 14 -7.44 -6.18 -16.02
C SER A 14 -6.45 -7.08 -16.75
N VAL A 15 -5.65 -6.49 -17.66
CA VAL A 15 -4.60 -7.21 -18.41
C VAL A 15 -3.63 -7.91 -17.45
N ILE A 16 -3.23 -7.24 -16.37
CA ILE A 16 -2.33 -7.80 -15.35
C ILE A 16 -2.93 -9.06 -14.73
N ARG A 17 -4.20 -9.02 -14.29
CA ARG A 17 -4.88 -10.21 -13.72
C ARG A 17 -4.99 -11.35 -14.71
N ARG A 18 -5.31 -11.05 -15.97
CA ARG A 18 -5.39 -12.05 -17.03
C ARG A 18 -4.03 -12.71 -17.26
N MET A 19 -2.95 -11.92 -17.36
CA MET A 19 -1.61 -12.44 -17.56
C MET A 19 -1.13 -13.27 -16.36
N THR A 20 -1.47 -12.88 -15.14
CA THR A 20 -1.17 -13.69 -13.95
C THR A 20 -1.86 -15.04 -14.01
N ARG A 21 -3.16 -15.10 -14.41
CA ARG A 21 -3.86 -16.38 -14.57
C ARG A 21 -3.21 -17.27 -15.63
N ILE A 22 -2.87 -16.69 -16.79
CA ILE A 22 -2.20 -17.43 -17.87
C ILE A 22 -0.84 -17.94 -17.41
N ALA A 23 -0.03 -17.11 -16.75
CA ALA A 23 1.26 -17.55 -16.23
C ALA A 23 1.12 -18.75 -15.28
N ASN A 24 0.15 -18.70 -14.36
CA ASN A 24 -0.12 -19.80 -13.43
C ASN A 24 -0.61 -21.07 -14.16
N GLU A 25 -1.45 -20.93 -15.20
CA GLU A 25 -1.96 -22.07 -15.99
C GLU A 25 -0.84 -22.82 -16.70
N TYR A 26 0.17 -22.12 -17.18
CA TYR A 26 1.29 -22.67 -17.94
C TYR A 26 2.57 -22.85 -17.12
N ASP A 27 2.50 -22.65 -15.80
CA ASP A 27 3.66 -22.67 -14.89
C ASP A 27 4.82 -21.78 -15.42
N ALA A 28 4.46 -20.61 -15.95
CA ALA A 28 5.38 -19.70 -16.59
C ALA A 28 5.80 -18.56 -15.64
N ILE A 29 6.99 -18.03 -15.85
CA ILE A 29 7.47 -16.84 -15.15
C ILE A 29 6.59 -15.64 -15.52
N ASN A 30 5.93 -15.05 -14.52
CA ASN A 30 5.09 -13.88 -14.73
C ASN A 30 5.93 -12.59 -14.76
N LEU A 31 6.17 -12.06 -15.95
CA LEU A 31 6.87 -10.78 -16.14
C LEU A 31 5.93 -9.57 -16.30
N SER A 32 4.61 -9.79 -16.21
CA SER A 32 3.63 -8.71 -16.37
C SER A 32 3.41 -7.89 -15.10
N GLN A 33 3.79 -8.44 -13.94
CA GLN A 33 3.70 -7.79 -12.64
C GLN A 33 4.90 -8.19 -11.78
N GLY A 34 5.57 -7.20 -11.21
CA GLY A 34 6.66 -7.45 -10.26
C GLY A 34 6.12 -7.85 -8.90
N PHE A 35 6.57 -8.98 -8.40
CA PHE A 35 6.38 -9.42 -7.02
C PHE A 35 7.75 -9.61 -6.38
N PRO A 36 7.96 -9.14 -5.13
CA PRO A 36 9.13 -9.56 -4.37
C PRO A 36 9.10 -11.08 -4.18
N ASP A 37 10.22 -11.74 -4.38
CA ASP A 37 10.44 -13.17 -4.13
C ASP A 37 11.14 -13.42 -2.78
N PHE A 38 11.14 -12.42 -1.92
CA PHE A 38 11.73 -12.43 -0.59
C PHE A 38 10.76 -11.85 0.45
N ASP A 39 10.89 -12.31 1.68
CA ASP A 39 10.08 -11.82 2.80
C ASP A 39 10.51 -10.40 3.23
N PRO A 40 9.57 -9.62 3.82
CA PRO A 40 9.94 -8.36 4.46
C PRO A 40 11.01 -8.56 5.56
N PRO A 41 11.82 -7.54 5.86
CA PRO A 41 12.76 -7.60 6.98
C PRO A 41 12.08 -8.05 8.28
N LYS A 42 12.75 -8.91 9.04
CA LYS A 42 12.21 -9.49 10.29
C LYS A 42 11.79 -8.41 11.30
N GLU A 43 12.48 -7.29 11.32
CA GLU A 43 12.16 -6.14 12.17
C GLU A 43 10.76 -5.58 11.87
N ILE A 44 10.36 -5.55 10.60
CA ILE A 44 9.03 -5.10 10.17
C ILE A 44 7.97 -6.12 10.60
N LEU A 45 8.24 -7.41 10.38
CA LEU A 45 7.31 -8.48 10.76
C LEU A 45 7.10 -8.53 12.28
N ASN A 46 8.18 -8.47 13.05
CA ASN A 46 8.12 -8.43 14.51
C ASN A 46 7.37 -7.19 15.01
N ARG A 47 7.56 -6.03 14.37
CA ARG A 47 6.83 -4.82 14.75
C ARG A 47 5.35 -4.92 14.41
N LEU A 48 4.98 -5.53 13.28
CA LEU A 48 3.59 -5.77 12.91
C LEU A 48 2.88 -6.67 13.94
N GLU A 49 3.54 -7.74 14.38
CA GLU A 49 3.03 -8.62 15.45
C GLU A 49 2.79 -7.84 16.75
N GLN A 50 3.73 -7.02 17.18
CA GLN A 50 3.57 -6.19 18.38
C GLN A 50 2.40 -5.22 18.26
N VAL A 51 2.29 -4.50 17.14
CA VAL A 51 1.24 -3.52 16.89
C VAL A 51 -0.15 -4.15 16.89
N ALA A 52 -0.28 -5.41 16.49
CA ALA A 52 -1.55 -6.12 16.52
C ALA A 52 -2.12 -6.28 17.94
N HIS A 53 -1.29 -6.19 18.97
CA HIS A 53 -1.66 -6.27 20.38
C HIS A 53 -1.67 -4.90 21.08
N GLU A 54 -1.41 -3.82 20.37
CA GLU A 54 -1.44 -2.44 20.88
C GLU A 54 -2.78 -1.75 20.54
N ASP A 55 -3.07 -0.60 21.15
CA ASP A 55 -4.32 0.16 20.96
C ASP A 55 -4.39 0.94 19.64
N TYR A 56 -3.95 0.33 18.53
CA TYR A 56 -4.03 0.92 17.19
C TYR A 56 -5.17 0.38 16.34
N ASN A 57 -6.17 -0.26 16.97
CA ASN A 57 -7.27 -0.92 16.26
C ASN A 57 -8.46 0.02 15.97
N GLN A 58 -8.28 1.33 16.14
CA GLN A 58 -9.29 2.35 15.88
C GLN A 58 -8.85 3.29 14.74
N TYR A 59 -9.79 4.05 14.23
CA TYR A 59 -9.52 5.04 13.20
C TYR A 59 -8.51 6.08 13.69
N ALA A 60 -7.50 6.35 12.88
CA ALA A 60 -6.66 7.52 13.06
C ALA A 60 -7.45 8.81 12.77
N ILE A 61 -6.96 9.93 13.25
CA ILE A 61 -7.47 11.25 12.81
C ILE A 61 -7.30 11.38 11.30
N THR A 62 -8.11 12.23 10.66
CA THR A 62 -8.16 12.40 9.20
C THR A 62 -6.78 12.67 8.55
N TRP A 63 -5.87 13.28 9.28
CA TRP A 63 -4.51 13.58 8.81
C TRP A 63 -3.51 12.43 8.98
N GLY A 64 -3.96 11.32 9.53
CA GLY A 64 -3.12 10.16 9.81
C GLY A 64 -2.55 10.12 11.23
N ALA A 65 -2.09 8.96 11.65
CA ALA A 65 -1.55 8.74 12.99
C ALA A 65 -0.35 9.67 13.27
N GLN A 66 -0.34 10.29 14.45
CA GLN A 66 0.67 11.29 14.81
C GLN A 66 2.09 10.70 14.80
N ASN A 67 2.28 9.54 15.40
CA ASN A 67 3.57 8.86 15.45
C ASN A 67 4.14 8.57 14.05
N PHE A 68 3.28 8.20 13.10
CA PHE A 68 3.69 7.97 11.72
C PHE A 68 4.09 9.28 11.03
N ARG A 69 3.29 10.35 11.21
CA ARG A 69 3.61 11.66 10.66
C ARG A 69 4.91 12.23 11.22
N ASP A 70 5.18 12.05 12.52
CA ASP A 70 6.44 12.48 13.17
C ASP A 70 7.65 11.74 12.59
N ALA A 71 7.54 10.42 12.45
CA ALA A 71 8.60 9.61 11.85
C ALA A 71 8.86 10.00 10.38
N LEU A 72 7.78 10.25 9.63
CA LEU A 72 7.86 10.66 8.23
C LEU A 72 8.45 12.06 8.08
N ALA A 73 8.03 13.03 8.91
CA ALA A 73 8.61 14.37 8.94
C ALA A 73 10.11 14.33 9.20
N LYS A 74 10.53 13.59 10.23
CA LYS A 74 11.95 13.42 10.57
C LYS A 74 12.76 12.81 9.42
N LYS A 75 12.23 11.75 8.78
CA LYS A 75 12.88 11.10 7.64
C LYS A 75 13.00 12.04 6.45
N GLN A 76 11.92 12.69 6.07
CA GLN A 76 11.86 13.55 4.88
C GLN A 76 12.62 14.86 5.08
N SER A 77 12.59 15.45 6.28
CA SER A 77 13.41 16.63 6.60
C SER A 77 14.90 16.36 6.33
N LYS A 78 15.38 15.19 6.79
CA LYS A 78 16.78 14.79 6.55
C LYS A 78 17.06 14.53 5.06
N TYR A 79 16.15 13.84 4.37
CA TYR A 79 16.34 13.46 2.96
C TYR A 79 16.30 14.66 2.02
N MET A 80 15.36 15.57 2.26
CA MET A 80 15.09 16.74 1.40
C MET A 80 15.84 18.00 1.84
N ASN A 81 16.54 17.94 2.98
CA ASN A 81 17.18 19.09 3.64
C ASN A 81 16.19 20.25 3.87
N LEU A 82 14.98 19.91 4.38
CA LEU A 82 13.92 20.84 4.72
C LEU A 82 13.57 20.72 6.20
N ASP A 83 13.00 21.76 6.76
CA ASP A 83 12.39 21.72 8.10
C ASP A 83 10.89 21.44 7.97
N LEU A 84 10.48 20.19 8.19
CA LEU A 84 9.10 19.74 8.06
C LEU A 84 8.45 19.57 9.43
N ASP A 85 7.36 20.31 9.63
CA ASP A 85 6.46 20.16 10.79
C ASP A 85 5.41 19.09 10.49
N SER A 86 5.41 18.02 11.27
CA SER A 86 4.50 16.87 11.10
C SER A 86 3.02 17.27 11.21
N SER A 87 2.72 18.37 11.91
CA SER A 87 1.35 18.85 12.11
C SER A 87 0.82 19.73 10.96
N LYS A 88 1.72 20.26 10.14
CA LYS A 88 1.37 21.23 9.08
C LYS A 88 1.71 20.77 7.67
N ASN A 89 2.77 19.98 7.54
CA ASN A 89 3.33 19.63 6.22
C ASN A 89 3.08 18.17 5.82
N ILE A 90 2.56 17.34 6.71
CA ILE A 90 2.35 15.91 6.48
C ILE A 90 0.89 15.54 6.64
N VAL A 91 0.32 14.96 5.60
CA VAL A 91 -1.01 14.33 5.60
C VAL A 91 -0.87 12.92 5.03
N VAL A 92 -1.48 11.96 5.69
CA VAL A 92 -1.52 10.55 5.26
C VAL A 92 -2.94 10.28 4.79
N THR A 93 -3.09 9.91 3.53
CA THR A 93 -4.38 9.62 2.86
C THR A 93 -4.46 8.18 2.42
#